data_72a35c22577a950635d6365da1219bd5
#
_entry.id   72a35c22577a950635d6365da1219bd5
#
_cell.length_a   1.000
_cell.length_b   1.000
_cell.length_c   1.000
_cell.angle_alpha   90.00
_cell.angle_beta   90.00
_cell.angle_gamma   90.00
#
_symmetry.space_group_name_H-M   'P 1'
#
loop_
_entity.id
_entity.type
_entity.pdbx_description
1 polymer ?
#
loop_
_entity_poly.entity_id
_entity_poly.type
_entity_poly.pdbx_seq_one_letter_code
_entity_poly.pdbx_strand_id
1 'polypeptide(L)'
;MHTNMKTSKNTIYTIAGVLILIIIVAVVYMRRYPSLTGANSTSTTLSQQEQGVGTTSPQANMAVNITVGGFTPQTLVIKSGTTVTWTNTGGGDVSINSDPHPTHTLYPPLNLGRVSDRGSISLTFNKAGSYGYHNHLNPAQKGTIVVQ
;
A
#
# COMPACT_ATOMS: atom_id res chain seq x y z
N MET A 1 29.68 -30.32 -37.99
CA MET A 1 28.38 -30.98 -37.91
C MET A 1 27.30 -29.90 -37.70
N HIS A 2 26.61 -29.47 -38.76
CA HIS A 2 25.51 -28.50 -38.66
C HIS A 2 24.19 -29.29 -38.51
N THR A 3 23.61 -29.26 -37.33
CA THR A 3 22.27 -29.83 -37.10
C THR A 3 21.21 -28.81 -37.53
N ASN A 4 20.65 -29.02 -38.72
CA ASN A 4 19.53 -28.24 -39.25
C ASN A 4 18.24 -28.70 -38.52
N MET A 5 17.81 -27.99 -37.46
CA MET A 5 16.53 -28.24 -36.80
C MET A 5 15.40 -27.72 -37.67
N LYS A 6 14.73 -28.64 -38.36
CA LYS A 6 13.53 -28.36 -39.17
C LYS A 6 12.34 -28.12 -38.22
N THR A 7 12.04 -26.87 -37.90
CA THR A 7 10.90 -26.49 -37.06
C THR A 7 9.59 -26.90 -37.78
N SER A 8 8.78 -27.71 -37.13
CA SER A 8 7.48 -28.17 -37.65
C SER A 8 6.52 -26.98 -37.81
N LYS A 9 5.77 -26.96 -38.92
CA LYS A 9 4.74 -25.93 -39.16
C LYS A 9 3.76 -25.81 -38.00
N ASN A 10 3.42 -26.93 -37.33
CA ASN A 10 2.55 -26.93 -36.17
C ASN A 10 3.14 -26.20 -34.96
N THR A 11 4.47 -26.28 -34.76
CA THR A 11 5.17 -25.54 -33.69
C THR A 11 5.15 -24.03 -33.96
N ILE A 12 5.24 -23.61 -35.22
CA ILE A 12 5.16 -22.18 -35.59
C ILE A 12 3.77 -21.63 -35.32
N TYR A 13 2.72 -22.36 -35.65
CA TYR A 13 1.33 -21.92 -35.39
C TYR A 13 0.99 -21.87 -33.89
N THR A 14 1.51 -22.79 -33.08
CA THR A 14 1.32 -22.75 -31.63
C THR A 14 2.02 -21.55 -30.98
N ILE A 15 3.24 -21.24 -31.41
CA ILE A 15 3.98 -20.06 -30.92
C ILE A 15 3.27 -18.76 -31.33
N ALA A 16 2.81 -18.67 -32.60
CA ALA A 16 2.08 -17.50 -33.08
C ALA A 16 0.74 -17.30 -32.32
N GLY A 17 0.02 -18.38 -32.04
CA GLY A 17 -1.22 -18.32 -31.26
C GLY A 17 -1.01 -17.82 -29.81
N VAL A 18 0.05 -18.29 -29.14
CA VAL A 18 0.39 -17.83 -27.78
C VAL A 18 0.78 -16.34 -27.77
N LEU A 19 1.55 -15.89 -28.76
CA LEU A 19 1.94 -14.47 -28.89
C LEU A 19 0.72 -13.56 -29.10
N ILE A 20 -0.23 -13.98 -29.94
CA ILE A 20 -1.48 -13.22 -30.18
C ILE A 20 -2.30 -13.13 -28.90
N LEU A 21 -2.39 -14.23 -28.15
CA LEU A 21 -3.12 -14.25 -26.87
C LEU A 21 -2.50 -13.27 -25.85
N ILE A 22 -1.18 -13.26 -25.75
CA ILE A 22 -0.45 -12.34 -24.86
C ILE A 22 -0.71 -10.87 -25.25
N ILE A 23 -0.71 -10.56 -26.54
CA ILE A 23 -1.00 -9.21 -27.03
C ILE A 23 -2.44 -8.80 -26.69
N ILE A 24 -3.41 -9.68 -26.89
CA ILE A 24 -4.81 -9.41 -26.57
C ILE A 24 -4.98 -9.15 -25.06
N VAL A 25 -4.37 -9.97 -24.20
CA VAL A 25 -4.40 -9.78 -22.75
C VAL A 25 -3.76 -8.45 -22.36
N ALA A 26 -2.62 -8.10 -22.95
CA ALA A 26 -1.95 -6.82 -22.68
C ALA A 26 -2.79 -5.62 -23.12
N VAL A 27 -3.45 -5.67 -24.28
CA VAL A 27 -4.33 -4.60 -24.75
C VAL A 27 -5.57 -4.46 -23.88
N VAL A 28 -6.18 -5.56 -23.45
CA VAL A 28 -7.32 -5.54 -22.52
C VAL A 28 -6.90 -4.97 -21.17
N TYR A 29 -5.71 -5.35 -20.68
CA TYR A 29 -5.15 -4.83 -19.44
C TYR A 29 -4.92 -3.31 -19.53
N MET A 30 -4.29 -2.82 -20.60
CA MET A 30 -4.05 -1.38 -20.81
C MET A 30 -5.34 -0.56 -20.95
N ARG A 31 -6.41 -1.13 -21.55
CA ARG A 31 -7.71 -0.47 -21.63
C ARG A 31 -8.43 -0.41 -20.29
N ARG A 32 -8.21 -1.39 -19.42
CA ARG A 32 -8.87 -1.49 -18.11
C ARG A 32 -8.17 -0.67 -17.03
N TYR A 33 -6.87 -0.38 -17.24
CA TYR A 33 -6.02 0.39 -16.32
C TYR A 33 -5.29 1.51 -17.09
N PRO A 34 -5.99 2.61 -17.46
CA PRO A 34 -5.31 3.74 -18.08
C PRO A 34 -4.30 4.33 -17.10
N SER A 35 -3.03 4.29 -17.47
CA SER A 35 -1.97 4.97 -16.72
C SER A 35 -2.22 6.48 -16.80
N LEU A 36 -2.44 7.11 -15.65
CA LEU A 36 -2.48 8.57 -15.53
C LEU A 36 -1.05 9.12 -15.66
N THR A 37 -0.56 9.16 -16.89
CA THR A 37 0.67 9.89 -17.23
C THR A 37 0.24 11.09 -18.06
N GLY A 38 0.11 12.22 -17.41
CA GLY A 38 -0.23 13.50 -18.02
C GLY A 38 0.29 14.64 -17.18
N ALA A 39 1.61 14.87 -17.24
CA ALA A 39 2.17 16.16 -16.86
C ALA A 39 1.91 17.13 -18.02
N ASN A 40 1.10 18.14 -17.83
CA ASN A 40 1.12 19.32 -18.68
C ASN A 40 1.12 20.56 -17.80
N SER A 41 2.30 21.18 -17.73
CA SER A 41 2.51 22.50 -17.14
C SER A 41 2.05 23.54 -18.16
N THR A 42 0.98 24.29 -17.87
CA THR A 42 0.72 25.54 -18.55
C THR A 42 0.41 26.58 -17.47
N SER A 43 1.36 27.47 -17.30
CA SER A 43 1.26 28.69 -16.49
C SER A 43 0.26 29.63 -17.19
N THR A 44 -0.79 30.06 -16.50
CA THR A 44 -1.51 31.27 -16.82
C THR A 44 -1.89 31.97 -15.54
N THR A 45 -1.31 33.14 -15.38
CA THR A 45 -1.55 34.17 -14.37
C THR A 45 -2.96 34.74 -14.53
N LEU A 46 -3.68 34.95 -13.46
CA LEU A 46 -4.37 36.15 -12.99
C LEU A 46 -5.63 35.88 -12.18
N SER A 47 -5.67 36.62 -11.10
CA SER A 47 -6.79 37.19 -10.39
C SER A 47 -7.23 36.54 -9.10
N GLN A 48 -6.93 37.27 -8.06
CA GLN A 48 -7.41 37.18 -6.69
C GLN A 48 -8.94 37.11 -6.61
N GLN A 49 -9.41 36.18 -5.80
CA GLN A 49 -10.60 36.39 -4.99
C GLN A 49 -10.44 35.62 -3.68
N GLU A 50 -10.21 36.38 -2.63
CA GLU A 50 -10.25 35.93 -1.24
C GLU A 50 -11.65 35.43 -0.93
N GLN A 51 -11.75 34.15 -0.64
CA GLN A 51 -12.84 33.63 0.20
C GLN A 51 -12.23 32.61 1.15
N GLY A 52 -12.27 32.94 2.44
CA GLY A 52 -11.77 32.14 3.52
C GLY A 52 -12.35 30.74 3.52
N VAL A 53 -11.55 29.78 3.12
CA VAL A 53 -11.78 28.35 3.35
C VAL A 53 -10.66 27.89 4.25
N GLY A 54 -11.04 27.38 5.40
CA GLY A 54 -10.12 26.84 6.38
C GLY A 54 -9.07 25.97 5.72
N THR A 55 -7.82 26.35 5.90
CA THR A 55 -6.65 25.58 5.46
C THR A 55 -6.63 24.26 6.19
N THR A 56 -7.32 23.27 5.65
CA THR A 56 -7.02 21.86 5.94
C THR A 56 -5.67 21.60 5.27
N SER A 57 -4.61 21.71 6.03
CA SER A 57 -3.28 21.26 5.60
C SER A 57 -3.44 19.84 5.02
N PRO A 58 -2.85 19.51 3.84
CA PRO A 58 -2.91 18.17 3.31
C PRO A 58 -2.44 17.21 4.38
N GLN A 59 -3.35 16.38 4.88
CA GLN A 59 -3.03 15.40 5.92
C GLN A 59 -2.05 14.40 5.30
N ALA A 60 -0.81 14.38 5.79
CA ALA A 60 0.19 13.45 5.27
C ALA A 60 -0.29 12.00 5.51
N ASN A 61 -0.32 11.22 4.45
CA ASN A 61 -0.63 9.80 4.52
C ASN A 61 0.68 9.02 4.52
N MET A 62 0.86 8.17 5.52
CA MET A 62 2.03 7.32 5.66
C MET A 62 1.61 5.86 5.67
N ALA A 63 2.43 4.97 5.13
CA ALA A 63 2.09 3.57 4.96
C ALA A 63 3.01 2.65 5.76
N VAL A 64 2.43 1.58 6.31
CA VAL A 64 3.13 0.42 6.89
C VAL A 64 2.63 -0.81 6.16
N ASN A 65 3.53 -1.56 5.55
CA ASN A 65 3.21 -2.85 4.96
C ASN A 65 3.29 -3.94 6.03
N ILE A 66 2.32 -4.84 6.02
CA ILE A 66 2.31 -6.05 6.84
C ILE A 66 2.70 -7.21 5.94
N THR A 67 3.79 -7.88 6.29
CA THR A 67 4.33 -9.02 5.55
C THR A 67 4.38 -10.26 6.44
N VAL A 68 4.72 -11.41 5.89
CA VAL A 68 4.99 -12.61 6.70
C VAL A 68 6.09 -12.39 7.75
N GLY A 69 7.03 -11.45 7.52
CA GLY A 69 8.10 -11.08 8.45
C GLY A 69 7.69 -10.05 9.51
N GLY A 70 6.48 -9.46 9.40
CA GLY A 70 5.99 -8.41 10.29
C GLY A 70 5.76 -7.07 9.60
N PHE A 71 5.87 -5.98 10.35
CA PHE A 71 5.60 -4.61 9.91
C PHE A 71 6.80 -3.95 9.26
N THR A 72 6.58 -3.29 8.12
CA THR A 72 7.63 -2.59 7.36
C THR A 72 7.15 -1.20 6.93
N PRO A 73 7.77 -0.09 7.39
CA PRO A 73 8.86 -0.07 8.37
C PRO A 73 8.40 -0.54 9.75
N GLN A 74 9.31 -1.11 10.55
CA GLN A 74 9.01 -1.52 11.92
C GLN A 74 8.81 -0.31 12.84
N THR A 75 9.56 0.78 12.61
CA THR A 75 9.36 2.06 13.29
C THR A 75 9.08 3.14 12.25
N LEU A 76 7.99 3.87 12.44
CA LEU A 76 7.59 4.97 11.57
C LEU A 76 7.50 6.26 12.38
N VAL A 77 8.24 7.29 11.97
CA VAL A 77 8.22 8.62 12.60
C VAL A 77 7.31 9.53 11.77
N ILE A 78 6.35 10.17 12.41
CA ILE A 78 5.33 11.01 11.76
C ILE A 78 5.09 12.31 12.53
N LYS A 79 4.44 13.26 11.89
CA LYS A 79 3.92 14.48 12.56
C LYS A 79 2.53 14.24 13.14
N SER A 80 2.17 15.01 14.16
CA SER A 80 0.79 15.04 14.66
C SER A 80 -0.19 15.41 13.53
N GLY A 81 -1.36 14.77 13.51
CA GLY A 81 -2.37 14.87 12.44
C GLY A 81 -2.14 13.94 11.26
N THR A 82 -1.07 13.13 11.24
CA THR A 82 -0.80 12.18 10.15
C THR A 82 -1.70 10.95 10.26
N THR A 83 -2.25 10.52 9.12
CA THR A 83 -2.93 9.23 9.00
C THR A 83 -1.93 8.15 8.56
N VAL A 84 -1.85 7.07 9.34
CA VAL A 84 -1.09 5.87 9.00
C VAL A 84 -2.04 4.81 8.47
N THR A 85 -1.68 4.21 7.34
CA THR A 85 -2.40 3.09 6.74
C THR A 85 -1.55 1.83 6.79
N TRP A 86 -2.06 0.80 7.44
CA TRP A 86 -1.49 -0.55 7.42
C TRP A 86 -2.10 -1.32 6.27
N THR A 87 -1.27 -1.85 5.39
CA THR A 87 -1.70 -2.69 4.26
C THR A 87 -1.13 -4.09 4.44
N ASN A 88 -2.01 -5.07 4.52
CA ASN A 88 -1.61 -6.47 4.56
C ASN A 88 -1.25 -6.93 3.13
N THR A 89 0.02 -7.20 2.90
CA THR A 89 0.53 -7.55 1.56
C THR A 89 0.48 -9.05 1.27
N GLY A 90 -0.08 -9.83 2.20
CA GLY A 90 -0.29 -11.28 2.07
C GLY A 90 0.41 -12.07 3.17
N GLY A 91 -0.02 -13.29 3.35
CA GLY A 91 0.45 -14.20 4.40
C GLY A 91 -0.63 -14.57 5.42
N GLY A 92 -1.89 -14.33 5.08
CA GLY A 92 -3.06 -14.56 5.92
C GLY A 92 -3.50 -13.31 6.69
N ASP A 93 -4.52 -13.48 7.50
CA ASP A 93 -5.06 -12.39 8.31
C ASP A 93 -4.13 -12.00 9.46
N VAL A 94 -4.18 -10.73 9.83
CA VAL A 94 -3.48 -10.18 10.99
C VAL A 94 -4.46 -9.45 11.89
N SER A 95 -4.07 -9.18 13.14
CA SER A 95 -4.85 -8.33 14.03
C SER A 95 -3.94 -7.30 14.67
N ILE A 96 -4.18 -6.01 14.39
CA ILE A 96 -3.35 -4.91 14.90
C ILE A 96 -3.91 -4.45 16.24
N ASN A 97 -3.09 -4.58 17.26
CA ASN A 97 -3.44 -4.19 18.62
C ASN A 97 -2.30 -3.43 19.29
N SER A 98 -2.67 -2.47 20.12
CA SER A 98 -1.73 -1.72 20.97
C SER A 98 -0.99 -2.63 21.95
N ASP A 99 0.21 -2.24 22.34
CA ASP A 99 0.91 -2.89 23.45
C ASP A 99 0.27 -2.57 24.81
N PRO A 100 0.58 -3.34 25.90
CA PRO A 100 1.20 -4.66 25.87
C PRO A 100 0.22 -5.77 25.53
N HIS A 101 0.72 -6.88 25.01
CA HIS A 101 -0.07 -8.11 24.92
C HIS A 101 -0.21 -8.75 26.31
N PRO A 102 -1.38 -9.30 26.71
CA PRO A 102 -2.64 -9.36 25.97
C PRO A 102 -3.61 -8.21 26.26
N THR A 103 -3.23 -7.22 27.06
CA THR A 103 -4.15 -6.20 27.62
C THR A 103 -4.49 -5.05 26.67
N HIS A 104 -3.63 -4.74 25.72
CA HIS A 104 -3.80 -3.72 24.65
C HIS A 104 -4.16 -2.32 25.17
N THR A 105 -3.55 -1.90 26.30
CA THR A 105 -3.96 -0.73 27.06
C THR A 105 -3.13 0.53 26.81
N LEU A 106 -1.96 0.43 26.14
CA LEU A 106 -1.06 1.58 25.94
C LEU A 106 -1.75 2.71 25.15
N TYR A 107 -2.45 2.38 24.08
CA TYR A 107 -3.18 3.34 23.26
C TYR A 107 -4.41 2.68 22.64
N PRO A 108 -5.56 2.66 23.34
CA PRO A 108 -6.75 1.96 22.89
C PRO A 108 -7.23 2.27 21.46
N PRO A 109 -7.10 3.52 20.92
CA PRO A 109 -7.45 3.78 19.54
C PRO A 109 -6.65 2.95 18.50
N LEU A 110 -5.48 2.41 18.86
CA LEU A 110 -4.67 1.55 18.01
C LEU A 110 -5.09 0.07 18.06
N ASN A 111 -6.14 -0.26 18.79
CA ASN A 111 -6.76 -1.58 18.75
C ASN A 111 -7.67 -1.68 17.52
N LEU A 112 -7.05 -1.77 16.35
CA LEU A 112 -7.73 -1.72 15.04
C LEU A 112 -8.41 -3.04 14.69
N GLY A 113 -7.99 -4.14 15.32
CA GLY A 113 -8.53 -5.45 15.08
C GLY A 113 -8.02 -6.10 13.80
N ARG A 114 -8.88 -6.92 13.19
CA ARG A 114 -8.52 -7.79 12.07
C ARG A 114 -8.35 -7.02 10.77
N VAL A 115 -7.24 -7.28 10.09
CA VAL A 115 -6.96 -6.87 8.71
C VAL A 115 -6.84 -8.13 7.88
N SER A 116 -7.80 -8.36 6.99
CA SER A 116 -7.83 -9.53 6.12
C SER A 116 -6.62 -9.56 5.19
N ASP A 117 -6.31 -10.73 4.67
CA ASP A 117 -5.32 -10.85 3.60
C ASP A 117 -5.64 -9.88 2.47
N ARG A 118 -4.62 -9.12 2.02
CA ARG A 118 -4.73 -8.05 1.01
C ARG A 118 -5.61 -6.85 1.42
N GLY A 119 -6.09 -6.79 2.65
CA GLY A 119 -6.85 -5.67 3.20
C GLY A 119 -5.98 -4.55 3.73
N SER A 120 -6.62 -3.44 4.12
CA SER A 120 -5.97 -2.31 4.78
C SER A 120 -6.87 -1.68 5.84
N ILE A 121 -6.24 -0.98 6.80
CA ILE A 121 -6.91 -0.23 7.85
C ILE A 121 -6.06 1.00 8.20
N SER A 122 -6.70 2.08 8.66
CA SER A 122 -6.00 3.35 8.92
C SER A 122 -6.36 3.93 10.28
N LEU A 123 -5.42 4.71 10.83
CA LEU A 123 -5.62 5.50 12.05
C LEU A 123 -4.89 6.84 11.93
N THR A 124 -5.55 7.92 12.38
CA THR A 124 -4.94 9.26 12.49
C THR A 124 -4.39 9.47 13.89
N PHE A 125 -3.13 9.93 13.98
CA PHE A 125 -2.44 10.21 15.24
C PHE A 125 -2.40 11.72 15.51
N ASN A 126 -3.21 12.19 16.45
CA ASN A 126 -3.34 13.62 16.78
C ASN A 126 -2.51 14.06 17.99
N LYS A 127 -1.82 13.14 18.67
CA LYS A 127 -1.08 13.43 19.90
C LYS A 127 0.36 12.93 19.77
N ALA A 128 1.33 13.77 20.12
CA ALA A 128 2.73 13.37 20.20
C ALA A 128 2.92 12.24 21.23
N GLY A 129 3.80 11.29 20.91
CA GLY A 129 4.08 10.14 21.75
C GLY A 129 4.70 8.98 20.97
N SER A 130 4.97 7.89 21.70
CA SER A 130 5.46 6.63 21.12
C SER A 130 4.43 5.54 21.35
N TYR A 131 3.95 4.95 20.28
CA TYR A 131 2.82 4.01 20.27
C TYR A 131 3.28 2.65 19.74
N GLY A 132 3.60 1.74 20.67
CA GLY A 132 3.92 0.35 20.37
C GLY A 132 2.68 -0.44 20.03
N TYR A 133 2.80 -1.34 19.06
CA TYR A 133 1.73 -2.24 18.64
C TYR A 133 2.29 -3.57 18.13
N HIS A 134 1.41 -4.55 18.01
CA HIS A 134 1.77 -5.88 17.56
C HIS A 134 0.65 -6.55 16.74
N ASN A 135 1.00 -7.60 16.02
CA ASN A 135 0.02 -8.52 15.47
C ASN A 135 -0.45 -9.48 16.58
N HIS A 136 -1.69 -9.32 17.03
CA HIS A 136 -2.23 -10.16 18.12
C HIS A 136 -2.24 -11.66 17.78
N LEU A 137 -2.35 -12.02 16.49
CA LEU A 137 -2.28 -13.42 16.03
C LEU A 137 -0.84 -13.98 16.04
N ASN A 138 0.16 -13.09 16.06
CA ASN A 138 1.58 -13.40 16.19
C ASN A 138 2.30 -12.29 16.97
N PRO A 139 2.28 -12.30 18.31
CA PRO A 139 2.77 -11.20 19.14
C PRO A 139 4.29 -10.92 19.03
N ALA A 140 5.04 -11.79 18.37
CA ALA A 140 6.45 -11.54 18.05
C ALA A 140 6.61 -10.45 16.97
N GLN A 141 5.60 -10.26 16.11
CA GLN A 141 5.57 -9.20 15.11
C GLN A 141 5.14 -7.89 15.77
N LYS A 142 6.09 -6.97 15.92
CA LYS A 142 5.89 -5.68 16.59
C LYS A 142 6.22 -4.52 15.68
N GLY A 143 5.57 -3.38 15.94
CA GLY A 143 5.85 -2.11 15.30
C GLY A 143 5.73 -0.94 16.28
N THR A 144 6.20 0.23 15.87
CA THR A 144 6.13 1.46 16.68
C THR A 144 5.82 2.66 15.78
N ILE A 145 4.86 3.47 16.18
CA ILE A 145 4.63 4.80 15.60
C ILE A 145 5.14 5.84 16.58
N VAL A 146 6.06 6.71 16.11
CA VAL A 146 6.58 7.84 16.88
C VAL A 146 5.99 9.12 16.30
N VAL A 147 5.18 9.82 17.07
CA VAL A 147 4.50 11.06 16.69
C VAL A 147 5.23 12.25 17.31
N GLN A 148 5.61 13.21 16.46
CA GLN A 148 6.32 14.45 16.84
C GLN A 148 5.42 15.68 16.64
#